data_1312a6a8c8e4ac0b1e69f6d2405887d6
#
_entry.id   1312a6a8c8e4ac0b1e69f6d2405887d6
#
_cell.length_a   1.000
_cell.length_b   1.000
_cell.length_c   1.000
_cell.angle_alpha   90.00
_cell.angle_beta   90.00
_cell.angle_gamma   90.00
#
_symmetry.space_group_name_H-M   'P 1'
#
loop_
_entity.id
_entity.type
_entity.pdbx_description
1 polymer ?
#
loop_
_entity_poly.entity_id
_entity_poly.type
_entity_poly.pdbx_seq_one_letter_code
_entity_poly.pdbx_strand_id
1 'polypeptide(L)'
;VGSSGNGMTSQVEEIAVELEHLNHQKKQLIQKYAKKKAEIYHILNKMQTPEHVKVLLMFYSENLSGDKVAERMNYSRTWVYRVRRRAIEEFAEYMEDYYV
;
A
#
# COMPACT_ATOMS: atom_id res chain seq x y z
N VAL A 1 -49.53 -3.20 -14.84
CA VAL A 1 -48.63 -4.32 -14.51
C VAL A 1 -47.36 -4.21 -15.29
N GLY A 2 -47.40 -3.97 -16.58
CA GLY A 2 -46.21 -3.86 -17.43
C GLY A 2 -45.31 -2.70 -17.05
N SER A 3 -45.87 -1.53 -16.72
CA SER A 3 -45.06 -0.36 -16.36
C SER A 3 -44.33 -0.55 -15.04
N SER A 4 -44.98 -1.24 -14.09
CA SER A 4 -44.38 -1.54 -12.80
C SER A 4 -43.18 -2.51 -12.96
N GLY A 5 -43.39 -3.58 -13.73
CA GLY A 5 -42.32 -4.52 -14.03
C GLY A 5 -41.17 -3.89 -14.83
N ASN A 6 -41.53 -3.04 -15.81
CA ASN A 6 -40.53 -2.33 -16.62
C ASN A 6 -39.70 -1.37 -15.78
N GLY A 7 -40.30 -0.67 -14.83
CA GLY A 7 -39.62 0.24 -13.92
C GLY A 7 -38.61 -0.50 -13.05
N MET A 8 -38.97 -1.65 -12.49
CA MET A 8 -38.08 -2.47 -11.67
C MET A 8 -36.94 -3.06 -12.50
N THR A 9 -37.26 -3.55 -13.70
CA THR A 9 -36.24 -4.10 -14.62
C THR A 9 -35.22 -3.02 -15.01
N SER A 10 -35.70 -1.81 -15.31
CA SER A 10 -34.81 -0.70 -15.65
C SER A 10 -33.87 -0.33 -14.51
N GLN A 11 -34.38 -0.29 -13.27
CA GLN A 11 -33.57 -0.02 -12.10
C GLN A 11 -32.51 -1.12 -11.87
N VAL A 12 -32.90 -2.38 -12.06
CA VAL A 12 -31.97 -3.51 -11.93
C VAL A 12 -30.89 -3.42 -12.99
N GLU A 13 -31.24 -3.07 -14.23
CA GLU A 13 -30.28 -2.88 -15.30
C GLU A 13 -29.30 -1.75 -15.01
N GLU A 14 -29.77 -0.63 -14.48
CA GLU A 14 -28.91 0.48 -14.08
C GLU A 14 -27.94 0.06 -12.98
N ILE A 15 -28.42 -0.67 -11.98
CA ILE A 15 -27.58 -1.19 -10.89
C ILE A 15 -26.54 -2.17 -11.44
N ALA A 16 -26.93 -3.04 -12.37
CA ALA A 16 -26.02 -3.98 -13.00
C ALA A 16 -24.88 -3.28 -13.75
N VAL A 17 -25.21 -2.23 -14.50
CA VAL A 17 -24.21 -1.42 -15.21
C VAL A 17 -23.26 -0.73 -14.23
N GLU A 18 -23.81 -0.16 -13.16
CA GLU A 18 -23.00 0.46 -12.10
C GLU A 18 -22.07 -0.55 -11.44
N LEU A 19 -22.56 -1.75 -11.15
CA LEU A 19 -21.74 -2.81 -10.55
C LEU A 19 -20.63 -3.26 -11.48
N GLU A 20 -20.89 -3.37 -12.77
CA GLU A 20 -19.86 -3.70 -13.76
C GLU A 20 -18.79 -2.61 -13.81
N HIS A 21 -19.20 -1.35 -13.80
CA HIS A 21 -18.29 -0.21 -13.81
C HIS A 21 -17.42 -0.20 -12.55
N LEU A 22 -18.03 -0.36 -11.37
CA LEU A 22 -17.30 -0.42 -10.10
C LEU A 22 -16.35 -1.61 -10.06
N ASN A 23 -16.77 -2.76 -10.59
CA ASN A 23 -15.90 -3.93 -10.64
C ASN A 23 -14.68 -3.70 -11.53
N HIS A 24 -14.87 -3.02 -12.65
CA HIS A 24 -13.77 -2.65 -13.54
C HIS A 24 -12.78 -1.71 -12.85
N GLN A 25 -13.29 -0.68 -12.17
CA GLN A 25 -12.48 0.25 -11.39
C GLN A 25 -11.71 -0.47 -10.28
N LYS A 26 -12.37 -1.39 -9.59
CA LYS A 26 -11.74 -2.22 -8.54
C LYS A 26 -10.57 -3.03 -9.10
N LYS A 27 -10.76 -3.67 -10.25
CA LYS A 27 -9.70 -4.45 -10.91
C LYS A 27 -8.50 -3.58 -11.27
N GLN A 28 -8.75 -2.39 -11.83
CA GLN A 28 -7.68 -1.45 -12.17
C GLN A 28 -6.91 -1.02 -10.92
N LEU A 29 -7.61 -0.75 -9.83
CA LEU A 29 -7.02 -0.33 -8.58
C LEU A 29 -6.16 -1.45 -7.98
N ILE A 30 -6.65 -2.68 -7.99
CA ILE A 30 -5.92 -3.86 -7.52
C ILE A 30 -4.63 -4.04 -8.32
N GLN A 31 -4.68 -3.91 -9.64
CA GLN A 31 -3.51 -4.01 -10.51
C GLN A 31 -2.49 -2.93 -10.21
N LYS A 32 -2.95 -1.70 -10.01
CA LYS A 32 -2.09 -0.57 -9.65
C LYS A 32 -1.38 -0.81 -8.32
N TYR A 33 -2.10 -1.29 -7.30
CA TYR A 33 -1.52 -1.62 -6.00
C TYR A 33 -0.52 -2.77 -6.09
N ALA A 34 -0.84 -3.81 -6.85
CA ALA A 34 0.05 -4.94 -7.04
C ALA A 34 1.38 -4.51 -7.68
N LYS A 35 1.30 -3.65 -8.69
CA LYS A 35 2.49 -3.10 -9.36
C LYS A 35 3.32 -2.26 -8.41
N LYS A 36 2.67 -1.38 -7.64
CA LYS A 36 3.35 -0.52 -6.65
C LYS A 36 4.01 -1.34 -5.56
N LYS A 37 3.33 -2.36 -5.08
CA LYS A 37 3.85 -3.27 -4.07
C LYS A 37 5.10 -4.00 -4.58
N ALA A 38 5.07 -4.48 -5.83
CA ALA A 38 6.21 -5.12 -6.46
C ALA A 38 7.42 -4.18 -6.56
N GLU A 39 7.20 -2.92 -6.94
CA GLU A 39 8.24 -1.89 -6.99
C GLU A 39 8.87 -1.68 -5.61
N ILE A 40 8.04 -1.54 -4.58
CA ILE A 40 8.50 -1.33 -3.21
C ILE A 40 9.34 -2.51 -2.73
N TYR A 41 8.87 -3.74 -2.93
CA TYR A 41 9.64 -4.93 -2.54
C TYR A 41 10.94 -5.08 -3.32
N HIS A 42 10.95 -4.71 -4.58
CA HIS A 42 12.16 -4.69 -5.38
C HIS A 42 13.21 -3.75 -4.77
N ILE A 43 12.79 -2.56 -4.37
CA ILE A 43 13.68 -1.58 -3.73
C ILE A 43 14.15 -2.09 -2.36
N LEU A 44 13.24 -2.62 -1.54
CA LEU A 44 13.60 -3.17 -0.23
C LEU A 44 14.65 -4.29 -0.34
N ASN A 45 14.52 -5.13 -1.37
CA ASN A 45 15.47 -6.21 -1.60
C ASN A 45 16.87 -5.72 -1.99
N LYS A 46 16.97 -4.52 -2.54
CA LYS A 46 18.26 -3.91 -2.90
C LYS A 46 18.93 -3.19 -1.74
N MET A 47 18.18 -2.82 -0.71
CA MET A 47 18.72 -2.10 0.44
C MET A 47 19.78 -2.95 1.15
N GLN A 48 20.86 -2.30 1.58
CA GLN A 48 22.01 -2.95 2.17
C GLN A 48 21.97 -3.06 3.69
N THR A 49 21.09 -2.31 4.33
CA THR A 49 20.99 -2.24 5.78
C THR A 49 19.75 -2.98 6.26
N PRO A 50 19.87 -4.22 6.76
CA PRO A 50 18.71 -5.01 7.20
C PRO A 50 17.85 -4.32 8.26
N GLU A 51 18.48 -3.58 9.16
CA GLU A 51 17.78 -2.81 10.20
C GLU A 51 16.84 -1.76 9.59
N HIS A 52 17.27 -1.10 8.53
CA HIS A 52 16.44 -0.13 7.82
C HIS A 52 15.21 -0.80 7.20
N VAL A 53 15.38 -1.93 6.56
CA VAL A 53 14.28 -2.70 5.98
C VAL A 53 13.29 -3.10 7.07
N LYS A 54 13.80 -3.60 8.19
CA LYS A 54 12.99 -4.03 9.32
C LYS A 54 12.15 -2.88 9.89
N VAL A 55 12.75 -1.71 10.07
CA VAL A 55 12.04 -0.53 10.58
C VAL A 55 10.95 -0.09 9.61
N LEU A 56 11.24 -0.04 8.31
CA LEU A 56 10.24 0.33 7.30
C LEU A 56 9.06 -0.64 7.29
N LEU A 57 9.33 -1.94 7.38
CA LEU A 57 8.25 -2.93 7.43
C LEU A 57 7.41 -2.79 8.69
N MET A 58 8.02 -2.53 9.83
CA MET A 58 7.29 -2.33 11.09
C MET A 58 6.37 -1.11 11.04
N PHE A 59 6.87 0.02 10.54
CA PHE A 59 6.06 1.25 10.47
C PHE A 59 4.98 1.18 9.40
N TYR A 60 5.31 0.70 8.21
CA TYR A 60 4.47 0.87 7.02
C TYR A 60 3.73 -0.38 6.59
N SER A 61 4.29 -1.57 6.81
CA SER A 61 3.61 -2.82 6.50
C SER A 61 2.78 -3.33 7.68
N GLU A 62 3.36 -3.34 8.87
CA GLU A 62 2.67 -3.77 10.10
C GLU A 62 1.89 -2.63 10.76
N ASN A 63 2.10 -1.40 10.31
CA ASN A 63 1.42 -0.20 10.81
C ASN A 63 1.58 0.00 12.32
N LEU A 64 2.78 -0.24 12.83
CA LEU A 64 3.07 -0.08 14.26
C LEU A 64 3.37 1.37 14.61
N SER A 65 3.05 1.77 15.84
CA SER A 65 3.44 3.06 16.39
C SER A 65 4.95 3.09 16.67
N GLY A 66 5.52 4.28 16.78
CA GLY A 66 6.92 4.44 17.14
C GLY A 66 7.27 3.81 18.49
N ASP A 67 6.35 3.88 19.46
CA ASP A 67 6.55 3.25 20.77
C ASP A 67 6.62 1.71 20.65
N LYS A 68 5.78 1.13 19.80
CA LYS A 68 5.76 -0.31 19.59
C LYS A 68 7.01 -0.79 18.85
N VAL A 69 7.47 -0.03 17.87
CA VAL A 69 8.72 -0.31 17.17
C VAL A 69 9.91 -0.23 18.11
N ALA A 70 9.94 0.80 18.97
CA ALA A 70 10.99 0.96 19.97
C ALA A 70 11.04 -0.24 20.91
N GLU A 71 9.88 -0.69 21.38
CA GLU A 71 9.77 -1.87 22.24
C GLU A 71 10.32 -3.12 21.55
N ARG A 72 9.89 -3.38 20.31
CA ARG A 72 10.32 -4.57 19.57
C ARG A 72 11.80 -4.57 19.20
N MET A 73 12.35 -3.40 18.91
CA MET A 73 13.76 -3.27 18.55
C MET A 73 14.68 -3.06 19.75
N ASN A 74 14.09 -2.89 20.93
CA ASN A 74 14.83 -2.61 22.15
C ASN A 74 15.67 -1.32 22.05
N TYR A 75 15.06 -0.28 21.46
CA TYR A 75 15.66 1.03 21.27
C TYR A 75 14.84 2.09 21.98
N SER A 76 15.44 3.27 22.17
CA SER A 76 14.68 4.43 22.57
C SER A 76 13.80 4.93 21.42
N ARG A 77 12.72 5.62 21.74
CA ARG A 77 11.84 6.22 20.75
C ARG A 77 12.60 7.19 19.83
N THR A 78 13.46 8.02 20.41
CA THR A 78 14.28 8.95 19.64
C THR A 78 15.16 8.23 18.62
N TRP A 79 15.79 7.13 19.04
CA TRP A 79 16.65 6.33 18.17
C TRP A 79 15.85 5.71 17.01
N VAL A 80 14.66 5.19 17.31
CA VAL A 80 13.78 4.60 16.29
C VAL A 80 13.45 5.60 15.19
N TYR A 81 13.13 6.84 15.55
CA TYR A 81 12.83 7.87 14.56
C TYR A 81 14.05 8.30 13.75
N ARG A 82 15.24 8.25 14.34
CA ARG A 82 16.49 8.47 13.59
C ARG A 82 16.73 7.35 12.59
N VAL A 83 16.56 6.11 13.02
CA VAL A 83 16.73 4.94 12.15
C VAL A 83 15.71 5.00 11.01
N ARG A 84 14.45 5.35 11.31
CA ARG A 84 13.42 5.50 10.29
C ARG A 84 13.83 6.53 9.23
N ARG A 85 14.33 7.68 9.65
CA ARG A 85 14.77 8.71 8.71
C ARG A 85 15.86 8.18 7.78
N ARG A 86 16.87 7.53 8.34
CA ARG A 86 17.97 6.92 7.57
C ARG A 86 17.48 5.84 6.63
N ALA A 87 16.51 5.05 7.08
CA ALA A 87 15.89 4.01 6.27
C ALA A 87 15.16 4.60 5.06
N ILE A 88 14.41 5.67 5.27
CA ILE A 88 13.71 6.39 4.19
C ILE A 88 14.72 6.99 3.21
N GLU A 89 15.82 7.55 3.70
CA GLU A 89 16.88 8.10 2.84
C GLU A 89 17.53 7.01 1.99
N GLU A 90 17.85 5.87 2.58
CA GLU A 90 18.39 4.74 1.83
C GLU A 90 17.39 4.24 0.78
N PHE A 91 16.13 4.08 1.16
CA PHE A 91 15.07 3.67 0.23
C PHE A 91 14.98 4.64 -0.96
N ALA A 92 15.04 5.94 -0.68
CA ALA A 92 14.97 6.96 -1.73
C ALA A 92 16.13 6.87 -2.72
N GLU A 93 17.34 6.54 -2.27
CA GLU A 93 18.48 6.35 -3.15
C GLU A 93 18.22 5.24 -4.17
N TYR A 94 17.72 4.09 -3.72
CA TYR A 94 17.41 2.96 -4.60
C TYR A 94 16.17 3.23 -5.47
N MET A 95 15.25 4.06 -4.98
CA MET A 95 14.10 4.47 -5.77
C MET A 95 14.52 5.32 -6.97
N GLU A 96 15.48 6.22 -6.79
CA GLU A 96 16.03 7.00 -7.91
C GLU A 96 16.64 6.08 -8.97
N ASP A 97 17.43 5.10 -8.56
CA ASP A 97 18.03 4.13 -9.47
C ASP A 97 16.97 3.32 -10.22
N TYR A 98 15.87 2.99 -9.55
CA TYR A 98 14.78 2.21 -10.14
C TYR A 98 14.08 2.96 -11.27
N TYR A 99 13.88 4.28 -11.13
CA TYR A 99 13.17 5.10 -12.09
C TYR A 99 14.08 5.76 -13.14
N VAL A 100 15.36 5.57 -13.05
CA VAL A 100 16.32 6.00 -14.08
C VAL A 100 16.44 4.96 -15.18
#